data_a4d5b2f682789b63ef0d8dc907fc02a1
#
_entry.id   a4d5b2f682789b63ef0d8dc907fc02a1
#
_cell.length_a   1.000
_cell.length_b   1.000
_cell.length_c   1.000
_cell.angle_alpha   90.00
_cell.angle_beta   90.00
_cell.angle_gamma   90.00
#
_symmetry.space_group_name_H-M   'P 1'
#
loop_
_entity.id
_entity.type
_entity.pdbx_description
1 polymer ?
#
loop_
_entity_poly.entity_id
_entity_poly.type
_entity_poly.pdbx_seq_one_letter_code
_entity_poly.pdbx_strand_id
1 'polypeptide(L)'
;MVACAEGIGVPRDSRMFRMALHAVAFLSEEKIAAKVNYLKKTFRWSDAEARIAVCKGPVLLALSMDTLQRKSEFLISEMGLEPAYLALQPLMITYSLEGRLRPRYRVVKFLKENGLVKRDPSYSTVAKVTEKVFLEKFICPHKEAAPQLSGYYAAACRGEVSDLYDPRTGFENWSSVYGTTKC
;
A
#
# COMPACT_ATOMS: atom_id res chain seq x y z
N MET A 1 8.89 -27.92 4.87
CA MET A 1 7.85 -26.96 4.40
C MET A 1 6.64 -26.89 5.32
N VAL A 2 5.94 -28.00 5.60
CA VAL A 2 4.77 -27.99 6.50
C VAL A 2 5.16 -27.53 7.90
N ALA A 3 6.21 -28.12 8.50
CA ALA A 3 6.73 -27.70 9.81
C ALA A 3 7.13 -26.20 9.84
N CYS A 4 7.72 -25.67 8.77
CA CYS A 4 8.06 -24.25 8.69
C CYS A 4 6.81 -23.36 8.63
N ALA A 5 5.76 -23.78 7.90
CA ALA A 5 4.51 -23.02 7.82
C ALA A 5 3.77 -23.03 9.17
N GLU A 6 3.83 -24.14 9.91
CA GLU A 6 3.31 -24.24 11.28
C GLU A 6 4.18 -23.41 12.26
N GLY A 7 5.50 -23.46 12.09
CA GLY A 7 6.45 -22.71 12.91
C GLY A 7 6.26 -21.19 12.87
N ILE A 8 5.78 -20.63 11.74
CA ILE A 8 5.39 -19.22 11.65
C ILE A 8 4.00 -18.94 12.23
N GLY A 9 3.29 -19.96 12.74
CA GLY A 9 2.02 -19.83 13.46
C GLY A 9 0.77 -19.82 12.57
N VAL A 10 0.85 -20.25 11.31
CA VAL A 10 -0.33 -20.33 10.42
C VAL A 10 -0.98 -21.70 10.58
N PRO A 11 -2.24 -21.79 11.07
CA PRO A 11 -2.95 -23.07 11.23
C PRO A 11 -3.20 -23.77 9.89
N ARG A 12 -3.17 -25.12 9.90
CA ARG A 12 -3.36 -25.94 8.67
C ARG A 12 -4.72 -25.77 8.01
N ASP A 13 -5.75 -25.51 8.79
CA ASP A 13 -7.13 -25.27 8.35
C ASP A 13 -7.36 -23.84 7.86
N SER A 14 -6.37 -22.96 8.05
CA SER A 14 -6.44 -21.58 7.58
C SER A 14 -6.37 -21.49 6.05
N ARG A 15 -7.19 -20.61 5.45
CA ARG A 15 -7.08 -20.24 4.02
C ARG A 15 -5.68 -19.69 3.67
N MET A 16 -4.96 -19.16 4.67
CA MET A 16 -3.61 -18.61 4.50
C MET A 16 -2.53 -19.69 4.49
N PHE A 17 -2.84 -20.93 4.89
CA PHE A 17 -1.85 -22.01 4.99
C PHE A 17 -1.19 -22.33 3.63
N ARG A 18 -1.98 -22.37 2.56
CA ARG A 18 -1.44 -22.57 1.20
C ARG A 18 -0.47 -21.44 0.81
N MET A 19 -0.80 -20.20 1.14
CA MET A 19 0.08 -19.05 0.90
C MET A 19 1.35 -19.12 1.77
N ALA A 20 1.22 -19.59 3.02
CA ALA A 20 2.36 -19.79 3.90
C ALA A 20 3.31 -20.85 3.32
N LEU A 21 2.79 -21.99 2.85
CA LEU A 21 3.60 -23.01 2.18
C LEU A 21 4.38 -22.44 0.99
N HIS A 22 3.72 -21.65 0.13
CA HIS A 22 4.41 -21.02 -1.00
C HIS A 22 5.47 -20.01 -0.55
N ALA A 23 5.18 -19.21 0.48
CA ALA A 23 6.10 -18.19 0.98
C ALA A 23 7.37 -18.78 1.60
N VAL A 24 7.28 -19.98 2.23
CA VAL A 24 8.42 -20.64 2.89
C VAL A 24 9.04 -21.76 2.05
N ALA A 25 8.48 -22.07 0.87
CA ALA A 25 8.87 -23.24 0.08
C ALA A 25 10.38 -23.34 -0.21
N PHE A 26 11.05 -22.19 -0.35
CA PHE A 26 12.46 -22.10 -0.70
C PHE A 26 13.30 -21.41 0.38
N LEU A 27 12.76 -21.29 1.62
CA LEU A 27 13.43 -20.64 2.73
C LEU A 27 13.82 -21.68 3.80
N SER A 28 15.05 -21.59 4.31
CA SER A 28 15.43 -22.31 5.53
C SER A 28 14.84 -21.63 6.77
N GLU A 29 14.80 -22.33 7.91
CA GLU A 29 14.29 -21.77 9.16
C GLU A 29 15.06 -20.53 9.60
N GLU A 30 16.39 -20.52 9.39
CA GLU A 30 17.25 -19.35 9.69
C GLU A 30 16.86 -18.15 8.81
N LYS A 31 16.60 -18.38 7.52
CA LYS A 31 16.15 -17.31 6.60
C LYS A 31 14.78 -16.77 6.97
N ILE A 32 13.87 -17.64 7.41
CA ILE A 32 12.53 -17.23 7.91
C ILE A 32 12.70 -16.38 9.17
N ALA A 33 13.48 -16.83 10.14
CA ALA A 33 13.74 -16.09 11.37
C ALA A 33 14.40 -14.73 11.09
N ALA A 34 15.42 -14.68 10.22
CA ALA A 34 16.05 -13.45 9.79
C ALA A 34 15.05 -12.49 9.14
N LYS A 35 14.14 -13.00 8.31
CA LYS A 35 13.10 -12.21 7.63
C LYS A 35 12.07 -11.64 8.61
N VAL A 36 11.62 -12.44 9.57
CA VAL A 36 10.71 -11.99 10.63
C VAL A 36 11.38 -10.90 11.47
N ASN A 37 12.65 -11.08 11.85
CA ASN A 37 13.39 -10.06 12.57
C ASN A 37 13.57 -8.76 11.76
N TYR A 38 13.78 -8.88 10.45
CA TYR A 38 13.82 -7.71 9.56
C TYR A 38 12.48 -6.98 9.52
N LEU A 39 11.35 -7.70 9.37
CA LEU A 39 10.01 -7.13 9.41
C LEU A 39 9.75 -6.38 10.71
N LYS A 40 10.10 -6.98 11.86
CA LYS A 40 9.98 -6.33 13.18
C LYS A 40 10.70 -4.99 13.23
N LYS A 41 11.96 -4.95 12.81
CA LYS A 41 12.77 -3.72 12.80
C LYS A 41 12.19 -2.67 11.84
N THR A 42 11.89 -3.10 10.60
CA THR A 42 11.45 -2.21 9.52
C THR A 42 10.09 -1.57 9.81
N PHE A 43 9.13 -2.34 10.32
CA PHE A 43 7.78 -1.85 10.63
C PHE A 43 7.59 -1.49 12.10
N ARG A 44 8.65 -1.53 12.93
CA ARG A 44 8.62 -1.23 14.37
C ARG A 44 7.61 -2.11 15.11
N TRP A 45 7.51 -3.38 14.72
CA TRP A 45 6.59 -4.34 15.32
C TRP A 45 7.19 -5.05 16.54
N SER A 46 6.35 -5.27 17.54
CA SER A 46 6.59 -6.23 18.61
C SER A 46 6.55 -7.66 18.06
N ASP A 47 6.96 -8.64 18.88
CA ASP A 47 6.87 -10.07 18.51
C ASP A 47 5.43 -10.49 18.21
N ALA A 48 4.48 -10.02 19.01
CA ALA A 48 3.06 -10.31 18.82
C ALA A 48 2.51 -9.73 17.50
N GLU A 49 2.84 -8.48 17.20
CA GLU A 49 2.41 -7.83 15.97
C GLU A 49 3.02 -8.47 14.72
N ALA A 50 4.31 -8.80 14.75
CA ALA A 50 4.99 -9.49 13.66
C ALA A 50 4.35 -10.86 13.41
N ARG A 51 4.03 -11.61 14.48
CA ARG A 51 3.33 -12.90 14.39
C ARG A 51 1.94 -12.72 13.75
N ILE A 52 1.15 -11.76 14.21
CA ILE A 52 -0.17 -11.45 13.62
C ILE A 52 -0.03 -11.12 12.13
N ALA A 53 0.92 -10.25 11.77
CA ALA A 53 1.14 -9.83 10.40
C ALA A 53 1.53 -11.00 9.48
N VAL A 54 2.44 -11.86 9.92
CA VAL A 54 2.89 -13.03 9.15
C VAL A 54 1.78 -14.07 9.03
N CYS A 55 1.00 -14.33 10.10
CA CYS A 55 -0.14 -15.24 10.03
C CYS A 55 -1.23 -14.76 9.06
N LYS A 56 -1.51 -13.45 9.03
CA LYS A 56 -2.52 -12.85 8.13
C LYS A 56 -2.01 -12.60 6.72
N GLY A 57 -0.70 -12.49 6.53
CA GLY A 57 -0.07 -12.18 5.24
C GLY A 57 1.29 -12.86 5.07
N PRO A 58 1.36 -14.21 4.98
CA PRO A 58 2.63 -14.93 4.87
C PRO A 58 3.48 -14.49 3.68
N VAL A 59 2.86 -13.98 2.63
CA VAL A 59 3.53 -13.43 1.44
C VAL A 59 4.53 -12.31 1.75
N LEU A 60 4.44 -11.66 2.93
CA LEU A 60 5.45 -10.69 3.39
C LEU A 60 6.85 -11.30 3.46
N LEU A 61 6.95 -12.60 3.75
CA LEU A 61 8.23 -13.31 3.79
C LEU A 61 8.89 -13.44 2.41
N ALA A 62 8.10 -13.37 1.34
CA ALA A 62 8.57 -13.46 -0.05
C ALA A 62 9.03 -12.11 -0.63
N LEU A 63 8.64 -10.98 -0.02
CA LEU A 63 9.03 -9.65 -0.50
C LEU A 63 10.52 -9.37 -0.26
N SER A 64 11.17 -8.62 -1.16
CA SER A 64 12.57 -8.19 -0.95
C SER A 64 12.70 -7.22 0.23
N MET A 65 13.88 -7.14 0.81
CA MET A 65 14.15 -6.21 1.92
C MET A 65 14.01 -4.77 1.48
N ASP A 66 14.51 -4.42 0.29
CA ASP A 66 14.35 -3.09 -0.32
C ASP A 66 12.87 -2.71 -0.47
N THR A 67 12.05 -3.61 -1.03
CA THR A 67 10.62 -3.39 -1.16
C THR A 67 9.94 -3.14 0.19
N LEU A 68 10.29 -3.91 1.21
CA LEU A 68 9.75 -3.74 2.56
C LEU A 68 10.17 -2.40 3.18
N GLN A 69 11.43 -2.00 3.01
CA GLN A 69 11.95 -0.73 3.49
C GLN A 69 11.20 0.45 2.86
N ARG A 70 11.16 0.52 1.52
CA ARG A 70 10.45 1.58 0.79
C ARG A 70 8.98 1.69 1.17
N LYS A 71 8.31 0.56 1.37
CA LYS A 71 6.90 0.53 1.81
C LYS A 71 6.72 0.97 3.25
N SER A 72 7.64 0.63 4.13
CA SER A 72 7.62 1.09 5.52
C SER A 72 7.79 2.61 5.59
N GLU A 73 8.75 3.16 4.86
CA GLU A 73 8.98 4.60 4.78
C GLU A 73 7.73 5.33 4.29
N PHE A 74 7.09 4.84 3.24
CA PHE A 74 5.86 5.42 2.73
C PHE A 74 4.70 5.31 3.74
N LEU A 75 4.42 4.09 4.23
CA LEU A 75 3.23 3.84 5.05
C LEU A 75 3.33 4.45 6.46
N ILE A 76 4.53 4.39 7.08
CA ILE A 76 4.74 4.88 8.44
C ILE A 76 5.15 6.35 8.43
N SER A 77 6.19 6.71 7.65
CA SER A 77 6.78 8.05 7.74
C SER A 77 6.03 9.09 6.90
N GLU A 78 5.58 8.75 5.68
CA GLU A 78 4.88 9.69 4.80
C GLU A 78 3.38 9.75 5.12
N MET A 79 2.73 8.60 5.33
CA MET A 79 1.30 8.54 5.62
C MET A 79 0.94 8.62 7.09
N GLY A 80 1.90 8.40 8.00
CA GLY A 80 1.68 8.41 9.45
C GLY A 80 0.82 7.25 9.96
N LEU A 81 0.83 6.09 9.28
CA LEU A 81 0.07 4.93 9.75
C LEU A 81 0.75 4.26 10.94
N GLU A 82 -0.04 3.94 11.95
CA GLU A 82 0.44 3.24 13.13
C GLU A 82 0.96 1.82 12.79
N PRO A 83 2.13 1.42 13.32
CA PRO A 83 2.68 0.07 13.13
C PRO A 83 1.69 -1.04 13.49
N ALA A 84 0.96 -0.92 14.60
CA ALA A 84 -0.05 -1.88 15.01
C ALA A 84 -1.19 -2.03 13.99
N TYR A 85 -1.60 -0.93 13.37
CA TYR A 85 -2.61 -0.95 12.30
C TYR A 85 -2.11 -1.74 11.09
N LEU A 86 -0.85 -1.56 10.68
CA LEU A 86 -0.25 -2.30 9.58
C LEU A 86 -0.13 -3.81 9.88
N ALA A 87 0.17 -4.18 11.13
CA ALA A 87 0.20 -5.58 11.55
C ALA A 87 -1.18 -6.26 11.43
N LEU A 88 -2.25 -5.52 11.68
CA LEU A 88 -3.63 -6.01 11.49
C LEU A 88 -4.06 -6.06 10.03
N GLN A 89 -3.45 -5.27 9.15
CA GLN A 89 -3.77 -5.13 7.71
C GLN A 89 -2.55 -5.41 6.81
N PRO A 90 -1.82 -6.53 6.98
CA PRO A 90 -0.53 -6.77 6.32
C PRO A 90 -0.63 -6.85 4.79
N LEU A 91 -1.79 -7.18 4.24
CA LEU A 91 -2.01 -7.21 2.79
C LEU A 91 -1.83 -5.83 2.13
N MET A 92 -1.95 -4.73 2.88
CA MET A 92 -1.61 -3.40 2.34
C MET A 92 -0.16 -3.32 1.88
N ILE A 93 0.75 -3.97 2.60
CA ILE A 93 2.18 -4.00 2.27
C ILE A 93 2.45 -4.78 0.97
N THR A 94 1.53 -5.64 0.55
CA THR A 94 1.71 -6.46 -0.66
C THR A 94 1.35 -5.71 -1.95
N TYR A 95 0.57 -4.62 -1.87
CA TYR A 95 0.20 -3.85 -3.06
C TYR A 95 1.39 -3.09 -3.65
N SER A 96 1.33 -2.80 -4.96
CA SER A 96 2.33 -1.98 -5.63
C SER A 96 2.41 -0.59 -4.98
N LEU A 97 3.61 -0.16 -4.61
CA LEU A 97 3.83 1.15 -4.03
C LEU A 97 3.53 2.24 -5.06
N GLU A 98 4.19 2.20 -6.21
CA GLU A 98 4.08 3.22 -7.24
C GLU A 98 2.79 3.10 -8.06
N GLY A 99 2.36 1.88 -8.41
CA GLY A 99 1.17 1.67 -9.24
C GLY A 99 -0.17 1.73 -8.48
N ARG A 100 -0.17 1.71 -7.14
CA ARG A 100 -1.42 1.69 -6.37
C ARG A 100 -1.40 2.52 -5.10
N LEU A 101 -0.49 2.25 -4.17
CA LEU A 101 -0.55 2.88 -2.86
C LEU A 101 -0.35 4.40 -2.94
N ARG A 102 0.74 4.83 -3.53
CA ARG A 102 1.12 6.24 -3.66
C ARG A 102 0.11 7.05 -4.51
N PRO A 103 -0.31 6.60 -5.71
CA PRO A 103 -1.30 7.34 -6.49
C PRO A 103 -2.64 7.51 -5.77
N ARG A 104 -3.15 6.46 -5.13
CA ARG A 104 -4.41 6.51 -4.40
C ARG A 104 -4.33 7.39 -3.16
N TYR A 105 -3.23 7.36 -2.45
CA TYR A 105 -2.99 8.26 -1.32
C TYR A 105 -3.02 9.72 -1.75
N ARG A 106 -2.32 10.07 -2.83
CA ARG A 106 -2.28 11.43 -3.37
C ARG A 106 -3.67 11.94 -3.78
N VAL A 107 -4.46 11.10 -4.46
CA VAL A 107 -5.86 11.44 -4.82
C VAL A 107 -6.69 11.71 -3.57
N VAL A 108 -6.67 10.82 -2.58
CA VAL A 108 -7.47 10.99 -1.37
C VAL A 108 -6.99 12.22 -0.57
N LYS A 109 -5.69 12.44 -0.48
CA LYS A 109 -5.11 13.62 0.14
C LYS A 109 -5.60 14.90 -0.53
N PHE A 110 -5.51 14.97 -1.87
CA PHE A 110 -6.04 16.09 -2.66
C PHE A 110 -7.53 16.36 -2.39
N LEU A 111 -8.34 15.31 -2.43
CA LEU A 111 -9.79 15.44 -2.19
C LEU A 111 -10.11 15.96 -0.78
N LYS A 112 -9.33 15.55 0.22
CA LYS A 112 -9.47 16.04 1.60
C LYS A 112 -9.09 17.52 1.72
N GLU A 113 -7.93 17.88 1.22
CA GLU A 113 -7.39 19.25 1.30
C GLU A 113 -8.30 20.27 0.59
N ASN A 114 -9.04 19.84 -0.45
CA ASN A 114 -10.01 20.66 -1.16
C ASN A 114 -11.45 20.52 -0.66
N GLY A 115 -11.69 19.81 0.45
CA GLY A 115 -13.03 19.66 1.03
C GLY A 115 -14.01 18.87 0.16
N LEU A 116 -13.51 18.09 -0.81
CA LEU A 116 -14.33 17.33 -1.77
C LEU A 116 -14.83 15.99 -1.20
N VAL A 117 -14.31 15.53 -0.08
CA VAL A 117 -14.78 14.34 0.64
C VAL A 117 -15.43 14.72 1.96
N LYS A 118 -16.65 14.27 2.18
CA LYS A 118 -17.42 14.53 3.41
C LYS A 118 -16.97 13.70 4.62
N ARG A 119 -16.40 12.53 4.38
CA ARG A 119 -15.89 11.61 5.41
C ARG A 119 -14.51 11.13 5.03
N ASP A 120 -13.66 10.98 6.02
CA ASP A 120 -12.32 10.45 5.84
C ASP A 120 -12.37 8.94 5.54
N PRO A 121 -12.07 8.51 4.30
CA PRO A 121 -12.10 7.09 3.99
C PRO A 121 -10.91 6.38 4.67
N SER A 122 -11.17 5.23 5.29
CA SER A 122 -10.08 4.38 5.75
C SER A 122 -9.15 4.01 4.58
N TYR A 123 -7.86 4.29 4.73
CA TYR A 123 -6.91 4.04 3.67
C TYR A 123 -6.81 2.54 3.30
N SER A 124 -7.03 1.64 4.26
CA SER A 124 -7.09 0.21 3.95
C SER A 124 -8.21 -0.12 2.98
N THR A 125 -9.35 0.57 3.08
CA THR A 125 -10.46 0.43 2.13
C THR A 125 -10.07 0.99 0.77
N VAL A 126 -9.48 2.18 0.73
CA VAL A 126 -8.99 2.84 -0.50
C VAL A 126 -7.97 1.94 -1.22
N ALA A 127 -7.02 1.36 -0.49
CA ALA A 127 -6.00 0.48 -1.05
C ALA A 127 -6.56 -0.85 -1.60
N LYS A 128 -7.60 -1.40 -0.95
CA LYS A 128 -8.17 -2.73 -1.27
C LYS A 128 -9.10 -2.75 -2.47
N VAL A 129 -9.88 -1.69 -2.68
CA VAL A 129 -10.89 -1.66 -3.76
C VAL A 129 -10.25 -1.87 -5.13
N THR A 130 -11.02 -2.44 -6.07
CA THR A 130 -10.57 -2.59 -7.45
C THR A 130 -10.33 -1.24 -8.10
N GLU A 131 -9.61 -1.21 -9.22
CA GLU A 131 -9.36 0.02 -9.98
C GLU A 131 -10.68 0.69 -10.39
N LYS A 132 -11.58 -0.08 -10.97
CA LYS A 132 -12.91 0.39 -11.37
C LYS A 132 -13.65 1.07 -10.22
N VAL A 133 -13.73 0.42 -9.06
CA VAL A 133 -14.41 0.96 -7.87
C VAL A 133 -13.70 2.20 -7.33
N PHE A 134 -12.37 2.27 -7.43
CA PHE A 134 -11.62 3.45 -7.03
C PHE A 134 -11.96 4.65 -7.91
N LEU A 135 -11.93 4.48 -9.22
CA LEU A 135 -12.31 5.53 -10.18
C LEU A 135 -13.75 6.01 -9.96
N GLU A 136 -14.70 5.08 -9.84
CA GLU A 136 -16.12 5.39 -9.61
C GLU A 136 -16.38 6.16 -8.31
N LYS A 137 -15.62 5.88 -7.24
CA LYS A 137 -15.85 6.49 -5.92
C LYS A 137 -15.05 7.75 -5.65
N PHE A 138 -13.83 7.86 -6.19
CA PHE A 138 -12.88 8.91 -5.82
C PHE A 138 -12.47 9.83 -6.96
N ILE A 139 -12.76 9.47 -8.21
CA ILE A 139 -12.41 10.30 -9.37
C ILE A 139 -13.66 10.77 -10.11
N CYS A 140 -14.52 9.84 -10.53
CA CYS A 140 -15.70 10.20 -11.33
C CYS A 140 -16.64 11.22 -10.68
N PRO A 141 -16.92 11.18 -9.36
CA PRO A 141 -17.81 12.15 -8.73
C PRO A 141 -17.26 13.58 -8.70
N HIS A 142 -15.96 13.73 -8.92
CA HIS A 142 -15.26 15.03 -8.82
C HIS A 142 -14.79 15.57 -10.18
N LYS A 143 -15.27 15.02 -11.30
CA LYS A 143 -14.85 15.44 -12.66
C LYS A 143 -15.10 16.91 -12.96
N GLU A 144 -16.18 17.48 -12.43
CA GLU A 144 -16.52 18.90 -12.62
C GLU A 144 -15.64 19.80 -11.75
N ALA A 145 -15.41 19.43 -10.49
CA ALA A 145 -14.63 20.20 -9.54
C ALA A 145 -13.11 20.06 -9.75
N ALA A 146 -12.67 18.93 -10.30
CA ALA A 146 -11.26 18.62 -10.54
C ALA A 146 -11.08 17.80 -11.83
N PRO A 147 -11.29 18.39 -13.02
CA PRO A 147 -11.28 17.67 -14.29
C PRO A 147 -9.95 16.99 -14.61
N GLN A 148 -8.83 17.55 -14.16
CA GLN A 148 -7.48 17.01 -14.37
C GLN A 148 -7.12 15.85 -13.45
N LEU A 149 -7.92 15.55 -12.41
CA LEU A 149 -7.61 14.51 -11.41
C LEU A 149 -7.47 13.12 -12.04
N SER A 150 -8.26 12.82 -13.08
CA SER A 150 -8.20 11.55 -13.80
C SER A 150 -6.87 11.38 -14.55
N GLY A 151 -6.44 12.42 -15.27
CA GLY A 151 -5.15 12.44 -15.98
C GLY A 151 -3.97 12.32 -15.02
N TYR A 152 -4.01 13.08 -13.91
CA TYR A 152 -3.01 13.00 -12.84
C TYR A 152 -2.89 11.59 -12.27
N TYR A 153 -4.02 10.96 -11.93
CA TYR A 153 -4.03 9.61 -11.38
C TYR A 153 -3.43 8.59 -12.36
N ALA A 154 -3.82 8.66 -13.64
CA ALA A 154 -3.29 7.77 -14.67
C ALA A 154 -1.77 7.94 -14.85
N ALA A 155 -1.26 9.16 -14.89
CA ALA A 155 0.17 9.44 -15.00
C ALA A 155 0.94 8.99 -13.75
N ALA A 156 0.38 9.23 -12.56
CA ALA A 156 0.96 8.77 -11.30
C ALA A 156 1.08 7.23 -11.23
N CYS A 157 0.08 6.49 -11.73
CA CYS A 157 0.13 5.03 -11.81
C CYS A 157 1.22 4.50 -12.77
N ARG A 158 1.60 5.29 -13.79
CA ARG A 158 2.71 4.97 -14.71
C ARG A 158 4.08 5.41 -14.18
N GLY A 159 4.13 6.11 -13.03
CA GLY A 159 5.37 6.64 -12.48
C GLY A 159 5.89 7.90 -13.21
N GLU A 160 5.06 8.54 -14.00
CA GLU A 160 5.40 9.75 -14.80
C GLU A 160 5.35 11.03 -13.97
N VAL A 161 4.77 10.97 -12.77
CA VAL A 161 4.65 12.11 -11.86
C VAL A 161 5.73 11.99 -10.78
N SER A 162 6.71 12.91 -10.81
CA SER A 162 7.67 13.08 -9.73
C SER A 162 7.01 13.59 -8.44
N ASP A 163 7.71 13.50 -7.30
CA ASP A 163 7.23 13.90 -5.97
C ASP A 163 6.94 15.41 -5.80
N LEU A 164 7.06 16.19 -6.87
CA LEU A 164 6.92 17.66 -6.89
C LEU A 164 5.47 18.17 -6.95
N TYR A 165 4.46 17.34 -6.71
CA TYR A 165 3.12 17.85 -6.51
C TYR A 165 3.01 18.52 -5.14
N ASP A 166 3.11 19.84 -5.11
CA ASP A 166 2.72 20.66 -3.95
C ASP A 166 1.23 20.98 -4.06
N PRO A 167 0.39 20.45 -3.17
CA PRO A 167 -1.03 20.77 -3.16
C PRO A 167 -1.34 22.25 -2.93
N ARG A 168 -0.35 23.06 -2.47
CA ARG A 168 -0.50 24.50 -2.22
C ARG A 168 -0.33 25.35 -3.47
N THR A 169 0.35 24.83 -4.51
CA THR A 169 0.58 25.55 -5.79
C THR A 169 -0.46 25.23 -6.85
N GLY A 170 -1.39 24.29 -6.56
CA GLY A 170 -2.44 23.90 -7.50
C GLY A 170 -1.91 23.21 -8.76
N PHE A 171 -2.84 22.85 -9.64
CA PHE A 171 -2.54 22.26 -10.94
C PHE A 171 -1.96 23.25 -11.97
N GLU A 172 -1.66 24.48 -11.60
CA GLU A 172 -1.17 25.52 -12.53
C GLU A 172 0.14 25.12 -13.23
N ASN A 173 0.98 24.33 -12.56
CA ASN A 173 2.22 23.82 -13.16
C ASN A 173 2.02 22.56 -14.03
N TRP A 174 0.87 21.90 -13.94
CA TRP A 174 0.57 20.67 -14.70
C TRP A 174 0.34 20.97 -16.19
N SER A 175 -0.41 22.03 -16.49
CA SER A 175 -0.77 22.39 -17.86
C SER A 175 0.45 22.75 -18.72
N SER A 176 1.52 23.25 -18.11
CA SER A 176 2.76 23.63 -18.81
C SER A 176 3.65 22.42 -19.13
N VAL A 177 3.54 21.32 -18.39
CA VAL A 177 4.45 20.17 -18.50
C VAL A 177 3.85 19.03 -19.34
N TYR A 178 2.53 18.84 -19.35
CA TYR A 178 1.92 17.61 -19.90
C TYR A 178 0.79 17.82 -20.91
N GLY A 179 0.49 19.04 -21.34
CA GLY A 179 -0.49 19.32 -22.41
C GLY A 179 -1.91 18.76 -22.13
N THR A 180 -2.93 19.47 -22.60
CA THR A 180 -4.32 19.02 -22.52
C THR A 180 -4.56 17.76 -23.36
N THR A 181 -4.57 16.60 -22.78
CA THR A 181 -5.09 15.40 -23.43
C THR A 181 -6.62 15.45 -23.36
N LYS A 182 -7.26 15.74 -24.48
CA LYS A 182 -8.70 15.59 -24.63
C LYS A 182 -9.10 14.12 -24.44
N CYS A 183 -10.11 13.87 -23.58
CA CYS A 183 -10.87 12.62 -23.56
C CYS A 183 -11.68 12.46 -24.84
#